data_f976a76a13cb0ecd9633961afdca2e2d
#
_entry.id   f976a76a13cb0ecd9633961afdca2e2d
#
_cell.length_a   1.000
_cell.length_b   1.000
_cell.length_c   1.000
_cell.angle_alpha   90.00
_cell.angle_beta   90.00
_cell.angle_gamma   90.00
#
_symmetry.space_group_name_H-M   'P 1'
#
loop_
_entity.id
_entity.type
_entity.pdbx_description
1 polymer ?
#
loop_
_entity_poly.entity_id
_entity_poly.type
_entity_poly.pdbx_seq_one_letter_code
_entity_poly.pdbx_strand_id
1 'polypeptide(L)'
;MTEQDLDAAHRLSLSVRWPHRLEDWAFIQRLGAGYVAENDEGLIGTALCWSHGTEFASIGMVIVAGAWQGKGIGRKLMAMVMAELGSRNVLLHATAAGRDLYARIGFQQIGEIHQHQGTVFKSPLMPLQPGERIRPLGSRDAAKLAALGARATGMPRATVMAALQDVAEGVVIDRYDEVIGCAMLRRFGHGYAIGPVIAPDIERAKALISHWTGTYGGAFLRIDVSGSSGLGPWLTELGLVQVDSVVAMVRGDAPLPDHGVRQFAIINQALG
;
A
#
# COMPACT_ATOMS: atom_id res chain seq x y z
N MET A 1 -17.89 2.19 -10.63
CA MET A 1 -18.03 1.98 -9.17
C MET A 1 -18.28 3.32 -8.49
N THR A 2 -19.28 3.40 -7.65
CA THR A 2 -19.73 4.58 -6.92
C THR A 2 -19.76 4.31 -5.42
N GLU A 3 -20.10 5.29 -4.60
CA GLU A 3 -20.29 5.10 -3.15
C GLU A 3 -21.39 4.08 -2.82
N GLN A 4 -22.41 3.95 -3.68
CA GLN A 4 -23.51 3.00 -3.51
C GLN A 4 -23.05 1.54 -3.59
N ASP A 5 -21.92 1.27 -4.24
CA ASP A 5 -21.38 -0.07 -4.41
C ASP A 5 -20.50 -0.54 -3.22
N LEU A 6 -20.16 0.38 -2.30
CA LEU A 6 -19.19 0.14 -1.24
C LEU A 6 -19.56 -1.03 -0.33
N ASP A 7 -20.82 -1.12 0.11
CA ASP A 7 -21.27 -2.22 0.96
C ASP A 7 -21.17 -3.58 0.27
N ALA A 8 -21.53 -3.64 -1.02
CA ALA A 8 -21.48 -4.87 -1.80
C ALA A 8 -20.01 -5.26 -2.09
N ALA A 9 -19.16 -4.30 -2.43
CA ALA A 9 -17.73 -4.51 -2.64
C ALA A 9 -17.02 -4.95 -1.36
N HIS A 10 -17.37 -4.37 -0.21
CA HIS A 10 -16.87 -4.80 1.08
C HIS A 10 -17.26 -6.26 1.38
N ARG A 11 -18.56 -6.64 1.23
CA ARG A 11 -18.98 -8.04 1.37
C ARG A 11 -18.24 -8.97 0.42
N LEU A 12 -18.02 -8.55 -0.82
CA LEU A 12 -17.24 -9.33 -1.79
C LEU A 12 -15.80 -9.54 -1.30
N SER A 13 -15.13 -8.52 -0.73
CA SER A 13 -13.77 -8.69 -0.20
C SER A 13 -13.72 -9.64 1.00
N LEU A 14 -14.73 -9.64 1.87
CA LEU A 14 -14.84 -10.60 2.97
C LEU A 14 -14.98 -12.04 2.46
N SER A 15 -15.70 -12.26 1.35
CA SER A 15 -15.88 -13.59 0.76
C SER A 15 -14.56 -14.22 0.29
N VAL A 16 -13.57 -13.41 -0.05
CA VAL A 16 -12.20 -13.84 -0.39
C VAL A 16 -11.23 -13.68 0.77
N ARG A 17 -11.74 -13.49 1.99
CA ARG A 17 -10.99 -13.38 3.25
C ARG A 17 -10.03 -12.18 3.32
N TRP A 18 -10.33 -11.12 2.61
CA TRP A 18 -9.58 -9.88 2.77
C TRP A 18 -10.15 -9.07 3.93
N PRO A 19 -9.31 -8.65 4.90
CA PRO A 19 -9.79 -8.07 6.16
C PRO A 19 -10.12 -6.57 6.06
N HIS A 20 -10.43 -6.06 4.87
CA HIS A 20 -10.77 -4.66 4.67
C HIS A 20 -12.03 -4.31 5.46
N ARG A 21 -12.05 -3.12 6.05
CA ARG A 21 -13.23 -2.50 6.62
C ARG A 21 -13.94 -1.67 5.55
N LEU A 22 -15.17 -1.27 5.81
CA LEU A 22 -15.90 -0.38 4.90
C LEU A 22 -15.19 0.96 4.69
N GLU A 23 -14.60 1.52 5.77
CA GLU A 23 -13.83 2.75 5.70
C GLU A 23 -12.53 2.60 4.87
N ASP A 24 -11.92 1.41 4.88
CA ASP A 24 -10.77 1.12 4.03
C ASP A 24 -11.17 1.14 2.54
N TRP A 25 -12.34 0.61 2.20
CA TRP A 25 -12.93 0.69 0.87
C TRP A 25 -13.28 2.11 0.47
N ALA A 26 -13.96 2.86 1.34
CA ALA A 26 -14.31 4.27 1.10
C ALA A 26 -13.07 5.13 0.88
N PHE A 27 -12.00 4.91 1.67
CA PHE A 27 -10.73 5.61 1.50
C PHE A 27 -10.13 5.40 0.12
N ILE A 28 -10.00 4.16 -0.35
CA ILE A 28 -9.35 3.87 -1.64
C ILE A 28 -10.26 4.25 -2.82
N GLN A 29 -11.58 4.08 -2.70
CA GLN A 29 -12.53 4.40 -3.77
C GLN A 29 -12.53 5.89 -4.11
N ARG A 30 -12.53 6.79 -3.12
CA ARG A 30 -12.51 8.24 -3.36
C ARG A 30 -11.24 8.77 -4.03
N LEU A 31 -10.16 7.98 -4.06
CA LEU A 31 -8.86 8.38 -4.63
C LEU A 31 -8.69 8.00 -6.09
N GLY A 32 -9.57 7.17 -6.64
CA GLY A 32 -9.41 6.64 -7.99
C GLY A 32 -10.72 6.36 -8.69
N ALA A 33 -10.62 5.65 -9.78
CA ALA A 33 -11.75 5.13 -10.54
C ALA A 33 -11.91 3.62 -10.32
N GLY A 34 -13.10 3.09 -10.58
CA GLY A 34 -13.32 1.66 -10.45
C GLY A 34 -14.52 1.19 -11.28
N TYR A 35 -14.51 -0.09 -11.57
CA TYR A 35 -15.56 -0.80 -12.29
C TYR A 35 -16.09 -1.94 -11.45
N VAL A 36 -17.38 -2.24 -11.61
CA VAL A 36 -18.07 -3.36 -11.01
C VAL A 36 -18.62 -4.29 -12.09
N ALA A 37 -18.71 -5.55 -11.78
CA ALA A 37 -19.48 -6.54 -12.54
C ALA A 37 -20.67 -6.95 -11.67
N GLU A 38 -21.86 -6.94 -12.26
CA GLU A 38 -23.12 -7.26 -11.59
C GLU A 38 -23.90 -8.30 -12.38
N ASN A 39 -24.77 -9.01 -11.69
CA ASN A 39 -25.80 -9.87 -12.23
C ASN A 39 -27.12 -9.63 -11.47
N ASP A 40 -28.13 -10.44 -11.72
CA ASP A 40 -29.45 -10.32 -11.07
C ASP A 40 -29.39 -10.51 -9.54
N GLU A 41 -28.33 -11.11 -9.00
CA GLU A 41 -28.12 -11.32 -7.56
C GLU A 41 -27.28 -10.20 -6.91
N GLY A 42 -26.70 -9.30 -7.72
CA GLY A 42 -25.91 -8.15 -7.27
C GLY A 42 -24.47 -8.16 -7.75
N LEU A 43 -23.57 -7.53 -6.98
CA LEU A 43 -22.19 -7.30 -7.32
C LEU A 43 -21.36 -8.59 -7.21
N ILE A 44 -20.76 -9.02 -8.33
CA ILE A 44 -19.96 -10.25 -8.46
C ILE A 44 -18.48 -10.01 -8.77
N GLY A 45 -18.08 -8.75 -9.02
CA GLY A 45 -16.68 -8.44 -9.24
C GLY A 45 -16.39 -6.95 -9.16
N THR A 46 -15.12 -6.62 -8.82
CA THR A 46 -14.59 -5.26 -8.75
C THR A 46 -13.21 -5.17 -9.39
N ALA A 47 -12.83 -3.99 -9.86
CA ALA A 47 -11.45 -3.60 -10.15
C ALA A 47 -11.33 -2.08 -10.00
N LEU A 48 -10.31 -1.61 -9.29
CA LEU A 48 -10.04 -0.19 -9.08
C LEU A 48 -8.68 0.20 -9.65
N CYS A 49 -8.54 1.48 -9.99
CA CYS A 49 -7.28 2.06 -10.47
C CYS A 49 -7.06 3.47 -9.95
N TRP A 50 -5.79 3.85 -9.83
CA TRP A 50 -5.34 5.14 -9.30
C TRP A 50 -4.25 5.70 -10.22
N SER A 51 -4.44 6.92 -10.70
CA SER A 51 -3.42 7.61 -11.50
C SER A 51 -2.38 8.29 -10.60
N HIS A 52 -1.13 8.14 -10.94
CA HIS A 52 0.02 8.80 -10.30
C HIS A 52 0.67 9.74 -11.33
N GLY A 53 0.08 10.91 -11.49
CA GLY A 53 0.42 11.83 -12.58
C GLY A 53 -0.02 11.34 -13.96
N THR A 54 0.71 11.72 -14.98
CA THR A 54 0.41 11.39 -16.38
C THR A 54 1.07 10.09 -16.86
N GLU A 55 2.13 9.64 -16.18
CA GLU A 55 2.99 8.55 -16.63
C GLU A 55 2.74 7.22 -15.94
N PHE A 56 2.24 7.24 -14.69
CA PHE A 56 2.08 6.04 -13.89
C PHE A 56 0.66 5.87 -13.36
N ALA A 57 0.31 4.64 -13.06
CA ALA A 57 -0.91 4.28 -12.36
C ALA A 57 -0.74 2.98 -11.58
N SER A 58 -1.64 2.71 -10.63
CA SER A 58 -1.77 1.40 -9.99
C SER A 58 -3.15 0.81 -10.19
N ILE A 59 -3.24 -0.52 -10.14
CA ILE A 59 -4.50 -1.29 -10.15
C ILE A 59 -4.54 -2.16 -8.90
N GLY A 60 -5.70 -2.23 -8.29
CA GLY A 60 -5.94 -3.09 -7.15
C GLY A 60 -7.42 -3.42 -6.98
N MET A 61 -7.76 -4.10 -5.89
CA MET A 61 -9.12 -4.52 -5.56
C MET A 61 -9.79 -5.29 -6.70
N VAL A 62 -9.00 -6.06 -7.45
CA VAL A 62 -9.49 -6.94 -8.51
C VAL A 62 -9.99 -8.22 -7.85
N ILE A 63 -11.30 -8.32 -7.69
CA ILE A 63 -11.96 -9.44 -7.02
C ILE A 63 -13.08 -9.95 -7.94
N VAL A 64 -13.21 -11.26 -8.03
CA VAL A 64 -14.37 -11.92 -8.66
C VAL A 64 -14.89 -12.97 -7.68
N ALA A 65 -16.20 -12.95 -7.43
CA ALA A 65 -16.86 -13.92 -6.57
C ALA A 65 -16.56 -15.35 -7.01
N GLY A 66 -16.29 -16.26 -6.05
CA GLY A 66 -15.80 -17.61 -6.32
C GLY A 66 -16.63 -18.40 -7.35
N ALA A 67 -17.98 -18.34 -7.24
CA ALA A 67 -18.90 -19.00 -8.18
C ALA A 67 -18.85 -18.42 -9.62
N TRP A 68 -18.23 -17.27 -9.80
CA TRP A 68 -18.16 -16.54 -11.06
C TRP A 68 -16.72 -16.48 -11.63
N GLN A 69 -15.74 -17.05 -10.95
CA GLN A 69 -14.37 -17.19 -11.46
C GLN A 69 -14.32 -18.15 -12.68
N GLY A 70 -13.27 -18.01 -13.49
CA GLY A 70 -13.11 -18.82 -14.73
C GLY A 70 -13.99 -18.40 -15.90
N LYS A 71 -14.96 -17.48 -15.71
CA LYS A 71 -15.92 -17.02 -16.75
C LYS A 71 -15.48 -15.75 -17.49
N GLY A 72 -14.23 -15.34 -17.34
CA GLY A 72 -13.66 -14.18 -18.05
C GLY A 72 -13.99 -12.81 -17.44
N ILE A 73 -14.71 -12.75 -16.30
CA ILE A 73 -15.12 -11.49 -15.64
C ILE A 73 -13.89 -10.65 -15.24
N GLY A 74 -12.91 -11.25 -14.58
CA GLY A 74 -11.67 -10.56 -14.20
C GLY A 74 -10.94 -9.96 -15.40
N ARG A 75 -10.90 -10.68 -16.53
CA ARG A 75 -10.32 -10.16 -17.78
C ARG A 75 -11.08 -8.97 -18.33
N LYS A 76 -12.42 -8.98 -18.28
CA LYS A 76 -13.24 -7.85 -18.73
C LYS A 76 -13.05 -6.63 -17.83
N LEU A 77 -13.04 -6.81 -16.50
CA LEU A 77 -12.76 -5.74 -15.55
C LEU A 77 -11.37 -5.12 -15.79
N MET A 78 -10.35 -5.94 -15.97
CA MET A 78 -9.00 -5.48 -16.30
C MET A 78 -8.96 -4.70 -17.62
N ALA A 79 -9.69 -5.14 -18.65
CA ALA A 79 -9.75 -4.41 -19.91
C ALA A 79 -10.36 -3.01 -19.74
N MET A 80 -11.39 -2.86 -18.89
CA MET A 80 -12.02 -1.56 -18.62
C MET A 80 -11.07 -0.64 -17.85
N VAL A 81 -10.43 -1.12 -16.80
CA VAL A 81 -9.44 -0.32 -16.03
C VAL A 81 -8.25 0.08 -16.90
N MET A 82 -7.75 -0.83 -17.74
CA MET A 82 -6.64 -0.52 -18.66
C MET A 82 -7.03 0.52 -19.72
N ALA A 83 -8.27 0.50 -20.21
CA ALA A 83 -8.78 1.53 -21.12
C ALA A 83 -8.86 2.91 -20.44
N GLU A 84 -9.29 2.96 -19.17
CA GLU A 84 -9.30 4.19 -18.35
C GLU A 84 -7.90 4.76 -18.15
N LEU A 85 -6.91 3.90 -17.92
CA LEU A 85 -5.54 4.31 -17.66
C LEU A 85 -4.76 4.73 -18.92
N GLY A 86 -5.21 4.30 -20.09
CA GLY A 86 -4.59 4.67 -21.37
C GLY A 86 -3.17 4.13 -21.52
N SER A 87 -2.23 5.02 -21.89
CA SER A 87 -0.83 4.68 -22.18
C SER A 87 0.09 4.68 -20.96
N ARG A 88 -0.44 4.84 -19.73
CA ARG A 88 0.38 4.88 -18.51
C ARG A 88 1.09 3.56 -18.25
N ASN A 89 2.24 3.67 -17.61
CA ASN A 89 2.91 2.53 -16.99
C ASN A 89 2.11 2.10 -15.76
N VAL A 90 1.72 0.84 -15.66
CA VAL A 90 0.73 0.38 -14.68
C VAL A 90 1.36 -0.64 -13.74
N LEU A 91 1.24 -0.39 -12.43
CA LEU A 91 1.70 -1.28 -11.38
C LEU A 91 0.53 -2.00 -10.72
N LEU A 92 0.79 -3.19 -10.20
CA LEU A 92 -0.13 -3.92 -9.32
C LEU A 92 0.61 -4.89 -8.41
N HIS A 93 -0.07 -5.34 -7.36
CA HIS A 93 0.39 -6.42 -6.50
C HIS A 93 -0.51 -7.64 -6.71
N ALA A 94 0.07 -8.67 -7.32
CA ALA A 94 -0.65 -9.88 -7.70
C ALA A 94 -0.62 -10.90 -6.56
N THR A 95 -1.79 -11.37 -6.14
CA THR A 95 -1.91 -12.60 -5.37
C THR A 95 -1.58 -13.82 -6.25
N ALA A 96 -1.28 -14.96 -5.65
CA ALA A 96 -1.01 -16.19 -6.38
C ALA A 96 -2.12 -16.52 -7.41
N ALA A 97 -3.40 -16.29 -7.05
CA ALA A 97 -4.55 -16.54 -7.93
C ALA A 97 -4.64 -15.58 -9.13
N GLY A 98 -4.13 -14.34 -9.00
CA GLY A 98 -4.20 -13.32 -10.06
C GLY A 98 -3.00 -13.30 -11.00
N ARG A 99 -1.86 -13.86 -10.59
CA ARG A 99 -0.57 -13.72 -11.29
C ARG A 99 -0.63 -14.09 -12.77
N ASP A 100 -1.23 -15.25 -13.08
CA ASP A 100 -1.31 -15.76 -14.46
C ASP A 100 -2.19 -14.88 -15.35
N LEU A 101 -3.26 -14.31 -14.80
CA LEU A 101 -4.10 -13.36 -15.53
C LEU A 101 -3.28 -12.13 -15.95
N TYR A 102 -2.53 -11.54 -15.02
CA TYR A 102 -1.74 -10.34 -15.27
C TYR A 102 -0.56 -10.60 -16.21
N ALA A 103 0.13 -11.73 -16.07
CA ALA A 103 1.20 -12.12 -16.99
C ALA A 103 0.69 -12.23 -18.44
N ARG A 104 -0.49 -12.83 -18.65
CA ARG A 104 -1.11 -12.97 -19.98
C ARG A 104 -1.51 -11.66 -20.64
N ILE A 105 -1.71 -10.59 -19.87
CA ILE A 105 -2.04 -9.25 -20.38
C ILE A 105 -0.84 -8.30 -20.37
N GLY A 106 0.37 -8.85 -20.22
CA GLY A 106 1.63 -8.16 -20.43
C GLY A 106 2.29 -7.55 -19.20
N PHE A 107 1.85 -7.91 -17.98
CA PHE A 107 2.55 -7.52 -16.77
C PHE A 107 3.77 -8.40 -16.52
N GLN A 108 4.86 -7.78 -16.09
CA GLN A 108 6.12 -8.43 -15.74
C GLN A 108 6.40 -8.27 -14.24
N GLN A 109 6.97 -9.27 -13.61
CA GLN A 109 7.37 -9.22 -12.20
C GLN A 109 8.56 -8.29 -12.03
N ILE A 110 8.49 -7.40 -11.02
CA ILE A 110 9.56 -6.47 -10.64
C ILE A 110 10.00 -6.63 -9.18
N GLY A 111 9.30 -7.42 -8.38
CA GLY A 111 9.62 -7.65 -6.98
C GLY A 111 8.55 -8.42 -6.25
N GLU A 112 8.65 -8.38 -4.92
CA GLU A 112 7.68 -9.00 -4.02
C GLU A 112 7.41 -8.07 -2.85
N ILE A 113 6.20 -8.16 -2.29
CA ILE A 113 5.81 -7.52 -1.04
C ILE A 113 5.48 -8.62 -0.04
N HIS A 114 6.12 -8.57 1.11
CA HIS A 114 5.90 -9.50 2.22
C HIS A 114 4.99 -8.86 3.25
N GLN A 115 3.86 -9.50 3.53
CA GLN A 115 2.94 -9.07 4.56
C GLN A 115 3.36 -9.64 5.90
N HIS A 116 3.69 -8.75 6.83
CA HIS A 116 3.98 -9.09 8.22
C HIS A 116 2.86 -8.60 9.12
N GLN A 117 2.50 -9.39 10.15
CA GLN A 117 1.50 -9.00 11.12
C GLN A 117 1.66 -9.73 12.44
N GLY A 118 1.12 -9.14 13.49
CA GLY A 118 1.16 -9.70 14.84
C GLY A 118 0.96 -8.64 15.90
N THR A 119 1.31 -8.98 17.14
CA THR A 119 1.26 -8.07 18.29
C THR A 119 2.66 -7.91 18.86
N VAL A 120 3.12 -6.67 18.96
CA VAL A 120 4.44 -6.34 19.52
C VAL A 120 4.27 -5.88 20.97
N PHE A 121 4.89 -6.57 21.91
CA PHE A 121 4.86 -6.22 23.34
C PHE A 121 6.10 -5.46 23.81
N LYS A 122 7.23 -5.61 23.11
CA LYS A 122 8.49 -4.93 23.42
C LYS A 122 9.08 -4.38 22.14
N SER A 123 9.11 -3.08 22.02
CA SER A 123 9.75 -2.40 20.90
C SER A 123 11.17 -1.99 21.29
N PRO A 124 12.19 -2.25 20.46
CA PRO A 124 13.56 -1.81 20.72
C PRO A 124 13.68 -0.30 20.55
N LEU A 125 14.51 0.33 21.37
CA LEU A 125 14.93 1.70 21.14
C LEU A 125 16.01 1.70 20.04
N MET A 126 15.69 2.32 18.92
CA MET A 126 16.62 2.45 17.81
C MET A 126 17.31 3.81 17.88
N PRO A 127 18.66 3.85 17.90
CA PRO A 127 19.39 5.10 17.96
C PRO A 127 19.24 5.89 16.65
N LEU A 128 19.10 7.19 16.78
CA LEU A 128 19.17 8.13 15.67
C LEU A 128 20.58 8.76 15.61
N GLN A 129 20.95 9.29 14.46
CA GLN A 129 22.21 10.01 14.33
C GLN A 129 22.14 11.40 14.98
N PRO A 130 23.29 11.99 15.34
CA PRO A 130 23.34 13.36 15.85
C PRO A 130 22.57 14.33 14.93
N GLY A 131 21.73 15.17 15.53
CA GLY A 131 20.89 16.13 14.82
C GLY A 131 19.57 15.55 14.26
N GLU A 132 19.35 14.24 14.36
CA GLU A 132 18.08 13.60 13.98
C GLU A 132 17.13 13.49 15.17
N ARG A 133 15.85 13.64 14.91
CA ARG A 133 14.78 13.39 15.88
C ARG A 133 13.54 12.87 15.18
N ILE A 134 12.79 11.99 15.83
CA ILE A 134 11.43 11.66 15.42
C ILE A 134 10.47 12.67 16.05
N ARG A 135 9.61 13.25 15.25
CA ARG A 135 8.56 14.15 15.69
C ARG A 135 7.24 13.85 14.97
N PRO A 136 6.10 14.24 15.56
CA PRO A 136 4.82 14.17 14.85
C PRO A 136 4.86 14.94 13.53
N LEU A 137 4.12 14.43 12.57
CA LEU A 137 3.86 15.11 11.31
C LEU A 137 3.07 16.38 11.53
N GLY A 138 3.52 17.49 10.95
CA GLY A 138 2.83 18.77 11.03
C GLY A 138 2.26 19.21 9.68
N SER A 139 1.33 20.18 9.70
CA SER A 139 0.71 20.73 8.49
C SER A 139 1.71 21.31 7.48
N ARG A 140 2.86 21.78 7.96
CA ARG A 140 3.95 22.34 7.13
C ARG A 140 4.76 21.27 6.39
N ASP A 141 4.59 19.99 6.71
CA ASP A 141 5.34 18.89 6.13
C ASP A 141 4.71 18.33 4.84
N ALA A 142 3.48 18.72 4.51
CA ALA A 142 2.73 18.13 3.39
C ALA A 142 3.52 18.13 2.06
N ALA A 143 4.13 19.26 1.68
CA ALA A 143 4.93 19.35 0.47
C ALA A 143 6.22 18.49 0.55
N LYS A 144 6.86 18.45 1.74
CA LYS A 144 8.06 17.62 1.98
C LYS A 144 7.73 16.13 1.88
N LEU A 145 6.57 15.71 2.41
CA LEU A 145 6.10 14.31 2.28
C LEU A 145 5.80 13.92 0.85
N ALA A 146 5.12 14.80 0.10
CA ALA A 146 4.84 14.55 -1.32
C ALA A 146 6.13 14.37 -2.13
N ALA A 147 7.12 15.23 -1.89
CA ALA A 147 8.43 15.16 -2.53
C ALA A 147 9.21 13.89 -2.10
N LEU A 148 9.19 13.55 -0.79
CA LEU A 148 9.83 12.35 -0.25
C LEU A 148 9.20 11.09 -0.85
N GLY A 149 7.87 11.03 -0.92
CA GLY A 149 7.14 9.92 -1.53
C GLY A 149 7.45 9.76 -3.02
N ALA A 150 7.52 10.86 -3.76
CA ALA A 150 7.86 10.83 -5.19
C ALA A 150 9.29 10.31 -5.41
N ARG A 151 10.27 10.78 -4.63
CA ARG A 151 11.66 10.30 -4.69
C ARG A 151 11.77 8.82 -4.34
N ALA A 152 11.11 8.38 -3.29
CA ALA A 152 11.17 7.00 -2.80
C ALA A 152 10.50 5.98 -3.72
N THR A 153 9.52 6.41 -4.53
CA THR A 153 8.75 5.51 -5.41
C THR A 153 9.04 5.70 -6.89
N GLY A 154 9.68 6.82 -7.29
CA GLY A 154 9.84 7.20 -8.69
C GLY A 154 8.55 7.68 -9.37
N MET A 155 7.48 7.97 -8.59
CA MET A 155 6.17 8.36 -9.09
C MET A 155 5.59 9.53 -8.29
N PRO A 156 4.78 10.42 -8.89
CA PRO A 156 4.04 11.43 -8.14
C PRO A 156 3.14 10.79 -7.07
N ARG A 157 3.28 11.23 -5.81
CA ARG A 157 2.53 10.67 -4.67
C ARG A 157 1.72 11.72 -3.91
N ALA A 158 1.66 12.96 -4.41
CA ALA A 158 1.07 14.09 -3.68
C ALA A 158 -0.40 13.81 -3.25
N THR A 159 -1.24 13.33 -4.16
CA THR A 159 -2.66 13.07 -3.89
C THR A 159 -2.85 12.03 -2.80
N VAL A 160 -2.17 10.89 -2.89
CA VAL A 160 -2.33 9.82 -1.90
C VAL A 160 -1.69 10.18 -0.56
N MET A 161 -0.55 10.89 -0.56
CA MET A 161 0.10 11.35 0.67
C MET A 161 -0.73 12.43 1.39
N ALA A 162 -1.39 13.31 0.65
CA ALA A 162 -2.33 14.27 1.24
C ALA A 162 -3.54 13.56 1.86
N ALA A 163 -4.17 12.64 1.13
CA ALA A 163 -5.33 11.91 1.62
C ALA A 163 -5.01 11.02 2.85
N LEU A 164 -3.78 10.50 2.95
CA LEU A 164 -3.37 9.75 4.13
C LEU A 164 -3.32 10.61 5.40
N GLN A 165 -3.01 11.90 5.29
CA GLN A 165 -2.97 12.80 6.45
C GLN A 165 -4.35 12.98 7.09
N ASP A 166 -5.44 12.71 6.37
CA ASP A 166 -6.80 12.79 6.90
C ASP A 166 -7.20 11.57 7.75
N VAL A 167 -6.53 10.42 7.54
CA VAL A 167 -6.95 9.12 8.10
C VAL A 167 -5.84 8.40 8.87
N ALA A 168 -4.64 8.94 8.90
CA ALA A 168 -3.46 8.34 9.52
C ALA A 168 -2.78 9.30 10.48
N GLU A 169 -2.21 8.74 11.53
CA GLU A 169 -1.17 9.41 12.32
C GLU A 169 0.16 9.32 11.58
N GLY A 170 0.97 10.36 11.65
CA GLY A 170 2.25 10.40 10.96
C GLY A 170 3.39 10.87 11.86
N VAL A 171 4.58 10.30 11.62
CA VAL A 171 5.83 10.82 12.19
C VAL A 171 6.85 11.00 11.08
N VAL A 172 7.77 11.92 11.32
CA VAL A 172 8.90 12.20 10.43
C VAL A 172 10.21 12.10 11.20
N ILE A 173 11.27 11.70 10.50
CA ILE A 173 12.64 11.96 10.96
C ILE A 173 13.03 13.34 10.44
N ASP A 174 13.22 14.24 11.35
CA ASP A 174 13.69 15.61 11.13
C ASP A 174 15.19 15.68 11.42
N ARG A 175 15.96 16.19 10.48
CA ARG A 175 17.40 16.43 10.61
C ARG A 175 17.68 17.89 10.24
N TYR A 176 17.92 18.75 11.21
CA TYR A 176 18.16 20.19 11.00
C TYR A 176 17.06 20.87 10.16
N ASP A 177 15.79 20.62 10.50
CA ASP A 177 14.58 21.10 9.82
C ASP A 177 14.35 20.50 8.40
N GLU A 178 15.14 19.51 8.00
CA GLU A 178 14.90 18.71 6.79
C GLU A 178 14.19 17.39 7.14
N VAL A 179 13.10 17.09 6.46
CA VAL A 179 12.39 15.79 6.57
C VAL A 179 13.12 14.77 5.69
N ILE A 180 13.83 13.83 6.33
CA ILE A 180 14.60 12.78 5.64
C ILE A 180 13.92 11.42 5.63
N GLY A 181 12.86 11.23 6.42
CA GLY A 181 12.08 10.00 6.46
C GLY A 181 10.73 10.22 7.08
N CYS A 182 9.80 9.31 6.84
CA CYS A 182 8.47 9.32 7.44
C CYS A 182 7.90 7.92 7.60
N ALA A 183 6.99 7.77 8.56
CA ALA A 183 6.11 6.60 8.65
C ALA A 183 4.72 7.04 9.08
N MET A 184 3.71 6.36 8.54
CA MET A 184 2.32 6.59 8.91
C MET A 184 1.73 5.32 9.51
N LEU A 185 0.73 5.51 10.37
CA LEU A 185 -0.06 4.44 10.97
C LEU A 185 -1.53 4.80 10.89
N ARG A 186 -2.35 3.85 10.46
CA ARG A 186 -3.81 4.03 10.38
C ARG A 186 -4.57 2.79 10.79
N ARG A 187 -5.80 2.96 11.20
CA ARG A 187 -6.73 1.83 11.35
C ARG A 187 -6.85 1.11 10.01
N PHE A 188 -6.75 -0.20 10.04
CA PHE A 188 -6.90 -1.06 8.86
C PHE A 188 -7.22 -2.49 9.28
N GLY A 189 -8.20 -3.09 8.64
CA GLY A 189 -8.56 -4.47 8.90
C GLY A 189 -8.83 -4.75 10.39
N HIS A 190 -8.14 -5.73 10.94
CA HIS A 190 -8.32 -6.15 12.34
C HIS A 190 -7.61 -5.26 13.37
N GLY A 191 -6.80 -4.30 12.95
CA GLY A 191 -6.04 -3.45 13.86
C GLY A 191 -5.51 -2.19 13.17
N TYR A 192 -4.20 -2.08 13.07
CA TYR A 192 -3.54 -0.94 12.44
C TYR A 192 -2.54 -1.41 11.37
N ALA A 193 -2.35 -0.60 10.33
CA ALA A 193 -1.31 -0.78 9.34
C ALA A 193 -0.25 0.31 9.47
N ILE A 194 1.02 -0.09 9.52
CA ILE A 194 2.18 0.79 9.43
C ILE A 194 2.54 0.90 7.96
N GLY A 195 2.39 2.09 7.38
CA GLY A 195 2.72 2.36 5.98
C GLY A 195 2.11 3.66 5.46
N PRO A 196 2.86 4.39 4.57
CA PRO A 196 4.18 4.02 4.07
C PRO A 196 5.28 4.19 5.12
N VAL A 197 6.41 3.46 4.98
CA VAL A 197 7.67 3.74 5.68
C VAL A 197 8.70 4.13 4.64
N ILE A 198 9.16 5.36 4.71
CA ILE A 198 10.12 5.94 3.78
C ILE A 198 11.32 6.44 4.59
N ALA A 199 12.52 6.02 4.22
CA ALA A 199 13.74 6.37 4.95
C ALA A 199 14.97 6.32 4.04
N PRO A 200 16.07 6.99 4.39
CA PRO A 200 17.32 6.90 3.65
C PRO A 200 18.00 5.53 3.75
N ASP A 201 17.79 4.82 4.86
CA ASP A 201 18.39 3.52 5.11
C ASP A 201 17.54 2.67 6.08
N ILE A 202 17.96 1.42 6.27
CA ILE A 202 17.23 0.43 7.07
C ILE A 202 17.21 0.79 8.56
N GLU A 203 18.22 1.45 9.10
CA GLU A 203 18.27 1.79 10.51
C GLU A 203 17.26 2.89 10.85
N ARG A 204 17.09 3.90 9.95
CA ARG A 204 16.04 4.91 10.10
C ARG A 204 14.65 4.31 9.87
N ALA A 205 14.52 3.35 8.95
CA ALA A 205 13.25 2.61 8.79
C ALA A 205 12.88 1.84 10.06
N LYS A 206 13.83 1.13 10.68
CA LYS A 206 13.63 0.46 11.97
C LYS A 206 13.25 1.45 13.07
N ALA A 207 13.88 2.63 13.14
CA ALA A 207 13.55 3.65 14.13
C ALA A 207 12.11 4.12 14.00
N LEU A 208 11.64 4.39 12.78
CA LEU A 208 10.27 4.77 12.48
C LEU A 208 9.26 3.66 12.84
N ILE A 209 9.57 2.41 12.49
CA ILE A 209 8.72 1.26 12.81
C ILE A 209 8.69 1.04 14.34
N SER A 210 9.85 1.14 15.02
CA SER A 210 9.95 1.00 16.47
C SER A 210 9.12 2.07 17.21
N HIS A 211 9.05 3.28 16.68
CA HIS A 211 8.17 4.31 17.23
C HIS A 211 6.71 3.84 17.26
N TRP A 212 6.19 3.32 16.15
CA TRP A 212 4.80 2.84 16.07
C TRP A 212 4.55 1.59 16.87
N THR A 213 5.46 0.61 16.82
CA THR A 213 5.33 -0.62 17.61
C THR A 213 5.44 -0.35 19.12
N GLY A 214 6.17 0.69 19.53
CA GLY A 214 6.22 1.14 20.92
C GLY A 214 4.97 1.89 21.34
N THR A 215 4.48 2.81 20.51
CA THR A 215 3.28 3.61 20.80
C THR A 215 2.01 2.76 20.84
N TYR A 216 1.91 1.77 19.96
CA TYR A 216 0.77 0.84 19.86
C TYR A 216 1.09 -0.56 20.38
N GLY A 217 1.95 -0.65 21.41
CA GLY A 217 2.29 -1.92 22.06
C GLY A 217 1.04 -2.68 22.53
N GLY A 218 0.97 -3.97 22.22
CA GLY A 218 -0.19 -4.82 22.51
C GLY A 218 -1.33 -4.76 21.50
N ALA A 219 -1.30 -3.83 20.53
CA ALA A 219 -2.26 -3.80 19.44
C ALA A 219 -1.86 -4.76 18.31
N PHE A 220 -2.84 -5.23 17.53
CA PHE A 220 -2.57 -5.96 16.30
C PHE A 220 -2.08 -5.00 15.21
N LEU A 221 -0.88 -5.26 14.70
CA LEU A 221 -0.20 -4.46 13.70
C LEU A 221 0.02 -5.26 12.42
N ARG A 222 -0.08 -4.60 11.28
CA ARG A 222 0.29 -5.09 9.96
C ARG A 222 1.31 -4.12 9.34
N ILE A 223 2.27 -4.68 8.61
CA ILE A 223 3.20 -3.94 7.77
C ILE A 223 3.49 -4.75 6.51
N ASP A 224 3.38 -4.11 5.35
CA ASP A 224 3.62 -4.71 4.04
C ASP A 224 4.95 -4.17 3.51
N VAL A 225 6.02 -4.95 3.58
CA VAL A 225 7.38 -4.52 3.24
C VAL A 225 7.85 -5.06 1.90
N SER A 226 8.71 -4.30 1.20
CA SER A 226 9.41 -4.84 0.04
C SER A 226 10.25 -6.06 0.44
N GLY A 227 10.20 -7.13 -0.34
CA GLY A 227 11.00 -8.34 -0.11
C GLY A 227 12.51 -8.07 -0.10
N SER A 228 12.95 -7.02 -0.80
CA SER A 228 14.34 -6.55 -0.80
C SER A 228 14.67 -5.55 0.31
N SER A 229 13.73 -5.26 1.23
CA SER A 229 13.92 -4.27 2.31
C SER A 229 15.00 -4.66 3.34
N GLY A 230 15.22 -5.95 3.54
CA GLY A 230 16.04 -6.49 4.60
C GLY A 230 15.37 -6.49 5.99
N LEU A 231 14.12 -6.06 6.09
CA LEU A 231 13.40 -5.94 7.38
C LEU A 231 12.80 -7.26 7.89
N GLY A 232 12.56 -8.25 7.01
CA GLY A 232 11.79 -9.46 7.34
C GLY A 232 12.26 -10.19 8.61
N PRO A 233 13.54 -10.57 8.75
CA PRO A 233 14.04 -11.24 9.95
C PRO A 233 13.80 -10.42 11.24
N TRP A 234 14.13 -9.13 11.21
CA TRP A 234 13.93 -8.24 12.35
C TRP A 234 12.46 -8.03 12.73
N LEU A 235 11.55 -7.94 11.75
CA LEU A 235 10.11 -7.87 12.01
C LEU A 235 9.61 -9.15 12.68
N THR A 236 10.11 -10.32 12.25
CA THR A 236 9.77 -11.60 12.87
C THR A 236 10.26 -11.67 14.32
N GLU A 237 11.46 -11.18 14.63
CA GLU A 237 11.98 -11.08 16.01
C GLU A 237 11.13 -10.15 16.88
N LEU A 238 10.51 -9.11 16.29
CA LEU A 238 9.57 -8.23 17.00
C LEU A 238 8.21 -8.89 17.29
N GLY A 239 7.89 -10.03 16.67
CA GLY A 239 6.59 -10.69 16.74
C GLY A 239 5.65 -10.35 15.57
N LEU A 240 6.14 -9.63 14.56
CA LEU A 240 5.43 -9.39 13.29
C LEU A 240 5.87 -10.46 12.29
N VAL A 241 5.22 -11.62 12.34
CA VAL A 241 5.58 -12.75 11.47
C VAL A 241 5.08 -12.55 10.04
N GLN A 242 5.82 -13.05 9.06
CA GLN A 242 5.35 -13.05 7.68
C GLN A 242 4.21 -14.07 7.52
N VAL A 243 3.08 -13.62 6.99
CA VAL A 243 1.86 -14.45 6.82
C VAL A 243 1.46 -14.62 5.38
N ASP A 244 1.91 -13.71 4.49
CA ASP A 244 1.58 -13.74 3.06
C ASP A 244 2.67 -13.05 2.24
N SER A 245 2.63 -13.25 0.93
CA SER A 245 3.42 -12.50 -0.04
C SER A 245 2.63 -12.29 -1.33
N VAL A 246 2.84 -11.15 -1.96
CA VAL A 246 2.30 -10.82 -3.27
C VAL A 246 3.40 -10.37 -4.21
N VAL A 247 3.21 -10.63 -5.50
CA VAL A 247 4.17 -10.28 -6.54
C VAL A 247 3.92 -8.86 -7.02
N ALA A 248 4.90 -7.97 -6.91
CA ALA A 248 4.86 -6.66 -7.53
C ALA A 248 5.10 -6.81 -9.03
N MET A 249 4.16 -6.32 -9.84
CA MET A 249 4.21 -6.42 -11.30
C MET A 249 4.00 -5.06 -11.95
N VAL A 250 4.57 -4.88 -13.13
CA VAL A 250 4.43 -3.68 -13.96
C VAL A 250 4.10 -4.07 -15.40
N ARG A 251 3.27 -3.25 -16.05
CA ARG A 251 3.10 -3.22 -17.50
C ARG A 251 3.57 -1.87 -18.03
N GLY A 252 4.54 -1.89 -18.93
CA GLY A 252 5.32 -0.73 -19.35
C GLY A 252 6.62 -0.61 -18.55
N ASP A 253 7.11 0.61 -18.36
CA ASP A 253 8.37 0.87 -17.67
C ASP A 253 8.17 0.90 -16.16
N ALA A 254 9.12 0.32 -15.43
CA ALA A 254 9.14 0.41 -13.99
C ALA A 254 9.54 1.83 -13.54
N PRO A 255 8.94 2.35 -12.45
CA PRO A 255 9.36 3.64 -11.90
C PRO A 255 10.80 3.56 -11.38
N LEU A 256 11.50 4.69 -11.47
CA LEU A 256 12.90 4.82 -11.06
C LEU A 256 13.01 5.64 -9.77
N PRO A 257 13.09 5.00 -8.60
CA PRO A 257 13.32 5.68 -7.32
C PRO A 257 14.68 6.38 -7.26
N ASP A 258 14.76 7.42 -6.44
CA ASP A 258 16.02 8.06 -6.06
C ASP A 258 16.85 7.13 -5.16
N HIS A 259 18.16 7.05 -5.39
CA HIS A 259 19.07 6.21 -4.59
C HIS A 259 19.28 6.71 -3.15
N GLY A 260 18.93 7.97 -2.85
CA GLY A 260 19.12 8.56 -1.51
C GLY A 260 17.98 8.30 -0.52
N VAL A 261 16.88 7.68 -0.96
CA VAL A 261 15.71 7.39 -0.13
C VAL A 261 14.97 6.17 -0.67
N ARG A 262 14.40 5.35 0.21
CA ARG A 262 13.71 4.11 -0.17
C ARG A 262 12.35 4.01 0.53
N GLN A 263 11.39 3.42 -0.15
CA GLN A 263 10.16 2.94 0.46
C GLN A 263 10.39 1.52 1.01
N PHE A 264 10.45 1.38 2.31
CA PHE A 264 10.63 0.10 3.01
C PHE A 264 9.32 -0.64 3.22
N ALA A 265 8.23 0.10 3.45
CA ALA A 265 6.88 -0.44 3.53
C ALA A 265 5.93 0.39 2.67
N ILE A 266 5.00 -0.28 2.02
CA ILE A 266 3.97 0.33 1.18
C ILE A 266 2.78 0.84 2.01
N ILE A 267 1.93 1.67 1.42
CA ILE A 267 0.69 2.16 2.04
C ILE A 267 -0.28 1.00 2.28
N ASN A 268 -0.52 0.24 1.26
CA ASN A 268 -1.24 -1.04 1.19
C ASN A 268 -1.01 -1.65 -0.21
N GLN A 269 -1.45 -2.88 -0.40
CA GLN A 269 -1.25 -3.61 -1.67
C GLN A 269 -2.06 -3.03 -2.85
N ALA A 270 -2.99 -2.11 -2.64
CA ALA A 270 -3.74 -1.46 -3.71
C ALA A 270 -3.07 -0.18 -4.22
N LEU A 271 -2.57 0.64 -3.30
CA LEU A 271 -2.02 1.97 -3.63
C LEU A 271 -0.49 1.98 -3.81
N GLY A 272 0.20 0.95 -3.34
CA GLY A 272 1.66 0.86 -3.40
C GLY A 272 2.42 1.69 -2.38
#